data_e317410c2a8bcfebdefd7f530e133e3f
#
_entry.id   e317410c2a8bcfebdefd7f530e133e3f
#
_cell.length_a   1.000
_cell.length_b   1.000
_cell.length_c   1.000
_cell.angle_alpha   90.00
_cell.angle_beta   90.00
_cell.angle_gamma   90.00
#
_symmetry.space_group_name_H-M   'P 1'
#
loop_
_entity.id
_entity.type
_entity.pdbx_description
1 polymer ?
#
loop_
_entity_poly.entity_id
_entity_poly.type
_entity_poly.pdbx_seq_one_letter_code
_entity_poly.pdbx_strand_id
1 'polypeptide(L)'
;PSIIGMMVLAEPIISFVYYRGEFTYNDMIMTSKVLFTYTLYLIGPAIVDLLYLSFFSHQNTKVPTIISFVQLGINVFLDYTLSMKYGLVGLAMATTFSQLSAVIITFIMYKKTFGSLENKYILKNIGKILIAGTALGIFAKYFYNIHPSNLWLLVTIAFAGVIYIGTVYLLKVDEFDDIKN
;
A
#
# COMPACT_ATOMS: atom_id res chain seq x y z
N PRO A 1 -1.77 5.19 -6.09
CA PRO A 1 -1.97 4.51 -7.39
C PRO A 1 -1.23 3.19 -7.45
N SER A 2 0.07 3.18 -7.13
CA SER A 2 0.92 1.98 -7.19
C SER A 2 0.36 0.81 -6.39
N ILE A 3 -0.18 1.06 -5.20
CA ILE A 3 -0.81 0.05 -4.36
C ILE A 3 -1.97 -0.62 -5.11
N ILE A 4 -2.90 0.15 -5.64
CA ILE A 4 -4.07 -0.38 -6.33
C ILE A 4 -3.67 -1.06 -7.64
N GLY A 5 -2.73 -0.48 -8.39
CA GLY A 5 -2.18 -1.09 -9.60
C GLY A 5 -1.53 -2.45 -9.33
N MET A 6 -0.67 -2.54 -8.31
CA MET A 6 -0.04 -3.80 -7.91
C MET A 6 -1.03 -4.83 -7.38
N MET A 7 -2.07 -4.41 -6.64
CA MET A 7 -3.11 -5.33 -6.17
C MET A 7 -3.89 -5.95 -7.34
N VAL A 8 -4.31 -5.12 -8.29
CA VAL A 8 -5.14 -5.57 -9.42
C VAL A 8 -4.35 -6.39 -10.43
N LEU A 9 -3.08 -6.05 -10.64
CA LEU A 9 -2.19 -6.70 -11.60
C LEU A 9 -1.18 -7.67 -10.94
N ALA A 10 -1.40 -8.09 -9.69
CA ALA A 10 -0.46 -8.94 -8.96
C ALA A 10 -0.11 -10.23 -9.73
N GLU A 11 -1.11 -10.93 -10.21
CA GLU A 11 -0.93 -12.17 -10.96
C GLU A 11 -0.24 -11.94 -12.31
N PRO A 12 -0.67 -11.00 -13.18
CA PRO A 12 0.06 -10.63 -14.39
C PRO A 12 1.51 -10.22 -14.15
N ILE A 13 1.77 -9.43 -13.10
CA ILE A 13 3.13 -8.97 -12.78
C ILE A 13 4.02 -10.15 -12.41
N ILE A 14 3.56 -11.03 -11.52
CA ILE A 14 4.34 -12.21 -11.11
C ILE A 14 4.53 -13.16 -12.28
N SER A 15 3.51 -13.36 -13.12
CA SER A 15 3.62 -14.15 -14.34
C SER A 15 4.69 -13.58 -15.27
N PHE A 16 4.68 -12.28 -15.51
CA PHE A 16 5.65 -11.62 -16.38
C PHE A 16 7.09 -11.73 -15.88
N VAL A 17 7.29 -11.58 -14.57
CA VAL A 17 8.64 -11.52 -13.98
C VAL A 17 9.23 -12.90 -13.74
N TYR A 18 8.43 -13.84 -13.22
CA TYR A 18 8.94 -15.09 -12.68
C TYR A 18 8.47 -16.33 -13.41
N TYR A 19 7.35 -16.34 -14.15
CA TYR A 19 6.78 -17.54 -14.75
C TYR A 19 7.61 -18.03 -15.93
N ARG A 20 8.75 -18.69 -15.61
CA ARG A 20 9.67 -19.32 -16.57
C ARG A 20 10.57 -20.34 -15.86
N GLY A 21 11.08 -21.30 -16.63
CA GLY A 21 11.96 -22.37 -16.12
C GLY A 21 11.22 -23.27 -15.12
N GLU A 22 11.82 -23.46 -13.97
CA GLU A 22 11.31 -24.33 -12.89
C GLU A 22 10.14 -23.71 -12.09
N PHE A 23 9.78 -22.43 -12.34
CA PHE A 23 8.72 -21.74 -11.59
C PHE A 23 7.34 -22.22 -12.07
N THR A 24 6.66 -22.97 -11.22
CA THR A 24 5.39 -23.61 -11.57
C THR A 24 4.19 -22.63 -11.50
N TYR A 25 3.06 -23.02 -12.08
CA TYR A 25 1.81 -22.27 -11.98
C TYR A 25 1.36 -22.08 -10.51
N ASN A 26 1.55 -23.10 -9.67
CA ASN A 26 1.21 -23.01 -8.24
C ASN A 26 2.09 -21.98 -7.52
N ASP A 27 3.39 -21.93 -7.85
CA ASP A 27 4.31 -20.94 -7.30
C ASP A 27 3.91 -19.54 -7.72
N MET A 28 3.48 -19.36 -8.98
CA MET A 28 2.98 -18.09 -9.50
C MET A 28 1.76 -17.60 -8.71
N ILE A 29 0.75 -18.47 -8.52
CA ILE A 29 -0.45 -18.10 -7.75
C ILE A 29 -0.12 -17.78 -6.30
N MET A 30 0.75 -18.58 -5.68
CA MET A 30 1.16 -18.35 -4.29
C MET A 30 1.90 -17.03 -4.14
N THR A 31 2.87 -16.76 -5.01
CA THR A 31 3.65 -15.51 -5.02
C THR A 31 2.76 -14.30 -5.31
N SER A 32 1.78 -14.44 -6.18
CA SER A 32 0.80 -13.37 -6.47
C SER A 32 -0.04 -13.02 -5.24
N LYS A 33 -0.46 -14.01 -4.45
CA LYS A 33 -1.16 -13.79 -3.17
C LYS A 33 -0.28 -13.09 -2.15
N VAL A 34 1.00 -13.45 -2.08
CA VAL A 34 1.98 -12.79 -1.22
C VAL A 34 2.17 -11.33 -1.65
N LEU A 35 2.35 -11.08 -2.95
CA LEU A 35 2.46 -9.72 -3.49
C LEU A 35 1.22 -8.88 -3.17
N PHE A 36 0.02 -9.42 -3.40
CA PHE A 36 -1.23 -8.76 -3.07
C PHE A 36 -1.29 -8.35 -1.59
N THR A 37 -0.91 -9.27 -0.69
CA THR A 37 -0.93 -9.03 0.75
C THR A 37 0.10 -7.98 1.17
N TYR A 38 1.33 -8.05 0.65
CA TYR A 38 2.36 -7.04 0.89
C TYR A 38 2.02 -5.66 0.31
N THR A 39 1.20 -5.61 -0.72
CA THR A 39 0.78 -4.32 -1.27
C THR A 39 -0.06 -3.53 -0.27
N LEU A 40 -0.87 -4.21 0.56
CA LEU A 40 -1.60 -3.58 1.66
C LEU A 40 -0.68 -3.05 2.76
N TYR A 41 0.46 -3.71 3.00
CA TYR A 41 1.47 -3.24 3.95
C TYR A 41 1.96 -1.82 3.60
N LEU A 42 2.10 -1.48 2.32
CA LEU A 42 2.69 -0.21 1.86
C LEU A 42 1.91 1.04 2.32
N ILE A 43 0.65 0.89 2.70
CA ILE A 43 -0.16 1.99 3.25
C ILE A 43 0.39 2.44 4.61
N GLY A 44 0.83 1.49 5.43
CA GLY A 44 1.21 1.74 6.81
C GLY A 44 2.45 2.62 6.97
N PRO A 45 3.61 2.29 6.35
CA PRO A 45 4.82 3.08 6.47
C PRO A 45 4.62 4.54 6.07
N ALA A 46 3.91 4.79 4.95
CA ALA A 46 3.66 6.15 4.48
C ALA A 46 2.97 7.03 5.54
N ILE A 47 2.01 6.47 6.28
CA ILE A 47 1.29 7.18 7.35
C ILE A 47 2.17 7.32 8.59
N VAL A 48 2.82 6.22 9.00
CA VAL A 48 3.63 6.19 10.23
C VAL A 48 4.82 7.13 10.13
N ASP A 49 5.53 7.14 8.99
CA ASP A 49 6.72 7.97 8.78
C ASP A 49 6.36 9.47 8.82
N LEU A 50 5.23 9.87 8.21
CA LEU A 50 4.74 11.24 8.30
C LEU A 50 4.43 11.66 9.74
N LEU A 51 3.80 10.79 10.53
CA LEU A 51 3.50 11.08 11.93
C LEU A 51 4.77 11.10 12.78
N TYR A 52 5.75 10.23 12.49
CA TYR A 52 7.05 10.22 13.18
C TYR A 52 7.85 11.50 12.95
N LEU A 53 7.77 12.13 11.77
CA LEU A 53 8.38 13.43 11.52
C LEU A 53 7.96 14.46 12.56
N SER A 54 6.68 14.47 12.96
CA SER A 54 6.19 15.39 14.00
C SER A 54 6.81 15.09 15.38
N PHE A 55 7.03 13.82 15.73
CA PHE A 55 7.73 13.47 16.96
C PHE A 55 9.20 13.87 16.93
N PHE A 56 9.87 13.65 15.80
CA PHE A 56 11.29 13.98 15.63
C PHE A 56 11.53 15.49 15.64
N SER A 57 10.64 16.28 15.05
CA SER A 57 10.74 17.75 15.07
C SER A 57 10.66 18.33 16.48
N HIS A 58 10.00 17.63 17.40
CA HIS A 58 9.94 17.95 18.82
C HIS A 58 10.99 17.23 19.67
N GLN A 59 12.02 16.66 19.03
CA GLN A 59 13.10 15.90 19.67
C GLN A 59 12.60 14.70 20.52
N ASN A 60 11.39 14.23 20.27
CA ASN A 60 10.79 13.10 20.96
C ASN A 60 11.01 11.81 20.17
N THR A 61 12.18 11.21 20.34
CA THR A 61 12.50 9.91 19.71
C THR A 61 11.98 8.71 20.50
N LYS A 62 11.61 8.90 21.77
CA LYS A 62 11.16 7.80 22.66
C LYS A 62 9.86 7.17 22.17
N VAL A 63 8.89 7.99 21.77
CA VAL A 63 7.56 7.49 21.34
C VAL A 63 7.68 6.63 20.07
N PRO A 64 8.31 7.09 18.97
CA PRO A 64 8.55 6.25 17.79
C PRO A 64 9.27 4.94 18.12
N THR A 65 10.32 4.99 18.96
CA THR A 65 11.08 3.81 19.35
C THR A 65 10.21 2.79 20.09
N ILE A 66 9.41 3.22 21.07
CA ILE A 66 8.51 2.32 21.80
C ILE A 66 7.48 1.69 20.85
N ILE A 67 6.90 2.46 19.93
CA ILE A 67 5.94 1.95 18.95
C ILE A 67 6.59 0.88 18.07
N SER A 68 7.83 1.11 17.61
CA SER A 68 8.56 0.14 16.78
C SER A 68 8.84 -1.17 17.53
N PHE A 69 9.18 -1.11 18.82
CA PHE A 69 9.33 -2.32 19.63
C PHE A 69 8.03 -3.07 19.85
N VAL A 70 6.93 -2.36 20.10
CA VAL A 70 5.59 -2.97 20.21
C VAL A 70 5.19 -3.62 18.89
N GLN A 71 5.41 -2.93 17.76
CA GLN A 71 5.16 -3.47 16.43
C GLN A 71 5.96 -4.73 16.16
N LEU A 72 7.26 -4.74 16.51
CA LEU A 72 8.12 -5.92 16.38
C LEU A 72 7.57 -7.09 17.19
N GLY A 73 7.16 -6.87 18.44
CA GLY A 73 6.56 -7.91 19.27
C GLY A 73 5.28 -8.49 18.66
N ILE A 74 4.40 -7.62 18.15
CA ILE A 74 3.16 -8.04 17.46
C ILE A 74 3.52 -8.84 16.20
N ASN A 75 4.51 -8.37 15.42
CA ASN A 75 4.93 -9.06 14.21
C ASN A 75 5.44 -10.46 14.49
N VAL A 76 6.37 -10.62 15.43
CA VAL A 76 6.91 -11.95 15.82
C VAL A 76 5.80 -12.90 16.27
N PHE A 77 4.85 -12.41 17.09
CA PHE A 77 3.72 -13.22 17.54
C PHE A 77 2.82 -13.64 16.36
N LEU A 78 2.51 -12.73 15.47
CA LEU A 78 1.68 -13.00 14.29
C LEU A 78 2.41 -13.88 13.27
N ASP A 79 3.72 -13.69 13.08
CA ASP A 79 4.53 -14.53 12.21
C ASP A 79 4.46 -15.99 12.66
N TYR A 80 4.66 -16.23 13.96
CA TYR A 80 4.57 -17.58 14.50
C TYR A 80 3.17 -18.21 14.28
N THR A 81 2.10 -17.47 14.58
CA THR A 81 0.73 -18.02 14.53
C THR A 81 0.20 -18.15 13.11
N LEU A 82 0.46 -17.18 12.23
CA LEU A 82 -0.10 -17.17 10.87
C LEU A 82 0.75 -17.98 9.90
N SER A 83 2.08 -18.03 10.09
CA SER A 83 2.92 -18.86 9.20
C SER A 83 2.64 -20.34 9.34
N MET A 84 2.36 -20.82 10.55
CA MET A 84 1.99 -22.21 10.79
C MET A 84 0.69 -22.60 10.08
N LYS A 85 -0.23 -21.66 9.89
CA LYS A 85 -1.55 -21.91 9.30
C LYS A 85 -1.61 -21.65 7.80
N TYR A 86 -0.92 -20.62 7.34
CA TYR A 86 -1.01 -20.12 5.96
C TYR A 86 0.34 -20.07 5.22
N GLY A 87 1.42 -20.58 5.81
CA GLY A 87 2.75 -20.59 5.20
C GLY A 87 3.26 -19.19 4.86
N LEU A 88 3.81 -19.00 3.66
CA LEU A 88 4.38 -17.73 3.21
C LEU A 88 3.35 -16.59 3.14
N VAL A 89 2.10 -16.90 2.78
CA VAL A 89 1.02 -15.89 2.80
C VAL A 89 0.74 -15.44 4.23
N GLY A 90 0.86 -16.35 5.21
CA GLY A 90 0.73 -16.05 6.63
C GLY A 90 1.78 -15.05 7.13
N LEU A 91 3.03 -15.17 6.69
CA LEU A 91 4.10 -14.21 6.99
C LEU A 91 3.78 -12.82 6.42
N ALA A 92 3.31 -12.77 5.17
CA ALA A 92 2.89 -11.50 4.55
C ALA A 92 1.71 -10.85 5.30
N MET A 93 0.73 -11.65 5.74
CA MET A 93 -0.39 -11.18 6.57
C MET A 93 0.09 -10.66 7.93
N ALA A 94 0.98 -11.37 8.59
CA ALA A 94 1.53 -10.96 9.89
C ALA A 94 2.21 -9.59 9.82
N THR A 95 3.06 -9.40 8.81
CA THR A 95 3.73 -8.13 8.55
C THR A 95 2.73 -7.01 8.28
N THR A 96 1.70 -7.28 7.46
CA THR A 96 0.66 -6.31 7.15
C THR A 96 -0.17 -5.93 8.38
N PHE A 97 -0.60 -6.90 9.18
CA PHE A 97 -1.38 -6.63 10.40
C PHE A 97 -0.56 -5.93 11.49
N SER A 98 0.71 -6.31 11.66
CA SER A 98 1.60 -5.62 12.60
C SER A 98 1.81 -4.15 12.19
N GLN A 99 1.95 -3.88 10.90
CA GLN A 99 2.06 -2.51 10.38
C GLN A 99 0.77 -1.71 10.59
N LEU A 100 -0.39 -2.29 10.33
CA LEU A 100 -1.68 -1.64 10.60
C LEU A 100 -1.85 -1.34 12.09
N SER A 101 -1.40 -2.23 12.97
CA SER A 101 -1.40 -1.96 14.42
C SER A 101 -0.49 -0.78 14.77
N ALA A 102 0.68 -0.67 14.14
CA ALA A 102 1.58 0.48 14.32
C ALA A 102 0.92 1.80 13.87
N VAL A 103 0.19 1.80 12.74
CA VAL A 103 -0.60 2.98 12.30
C VAL A 103 -1.57 3.42 13.38
N ILE A 104 -2.35 2.47 13.91
CA ILE A 104 -3.36 2.77 14.95
C ILE A 104 -2.70 3.32 16.21
N ILE A 105 -1.63 2.67 16.69
CA ILE A 105 -0.92 3.09 17.91
C ILE A 105 -0.29 4.46 17.70
N THR A 106 0.37 4.69 16.55
CA THR A 106 1.00 5.97 16.22
C THR A 106 -0.04 7.10 16.17
N PHE A 107 -1.20 6.85 15.56
CA PHE A 107 -2.28 7.83 15.49
C PHE A 107 -2.84 8.19 16.88
N ILE A 108 -3.02 7.20 17.75
CA ILE A 108 -3.47 7.42 19.14
C ILE A 108 -2.44 8.25 19.91
N MET A 109 -1.17 7.90 19.81
CA MET A 109 -0.09 8.61 20.49
C MET A 109 0.09 10.04 19.94
N TYR A 110 -0.02 10.21 18.62
CA TYR A 110 0.00 11.53 17.99
C TYR A 110 -1.13 12.42 18.54
N LYS A 111 -2.36 11.92 18.52
CA LYS A 111 -3.52 12.67 19.03
C LYS A 111 -3.38 13.04 20.50
N LYS A 112 -2.78 12.18 21.31
CA LYS A 112 -2.54 12.43 22.74
C LYS A 112 -1.47 13.50 22.96
N THR A 113 -0.46 13.58 22.10
CA THR A 113 0.70 14.48 22.26
C THR A 113 0.49 15.84 21.62
N PHE A 114 -0.07 15.86 20.40
CA PHE A 114 -0.19 17.06 19.57
C PHE A 114 -1.63 17.55 19.37
N GLY A 115 -2.62 16.78 19.80
CA GLY A 115 -4.03 17.10 19.58
C GLY A 115 -4.63 16.51 18.31
N SER A 116 -5.84 16.95 17.94
CA SER A 116 -6.56 16.45 16.79
C SER A 116 -5.98 17.02 15.49
N LEU A 117 -5.71 16.12 14.52
CA LEU A 117 -5.49 16.54 13.13
C LEU A 117 -6.75 17.20 12.56
N GLU A 118 -6.60 18.11 11.61
CA GLU A 118 -7.73 18.65 10.83
C GLU A 118 -8.32 17.54 9.93
N ASN A 119 -9.10 16.67 10.53
CA ASN A 119 -9.58 15.44 9.92
C ASN A 119 -10.40 15.68 8.63
N LYS A 120 -11.11 16.81 8.53
CA LYS A 120 -12.03 17.05 7.39
C LYS A 120 -11.28 17.27 6.08
N TYR A 121 -10.17 17.99 6.12
CA TYR A 121 -9.33 18.24 4.93
C TYR A 121 -8.62 16.97 4.48
N ILE A 122 -7.98 16.27 5.42
CA ILE A 122 -7.28 15.01 5.16
C ILE A 122 -8.24 13.97 4.58
N LEU A 123 -9.43 13.80 5.19
CA LEU A 123 -10.42 12.82 4.75
C LEU A 123 -10.95 13.11 3.34
N LYS A 124 -11.13 14.39 2.99
CA LYS A 124 -11.56 14.82 1.65
C LYS A 124 -10.52 14.46 0.59
N ASN A 125 -9.24 14.73 0.85
CA ASN A 125 -8.16 14.44 -0.11
C ASN A 125 -7.90 12.93 -0.22
N ILE A 126 -7.92 12.18 0.88
CA ILE A 126 -7.88 10.72 0.83
C ILE A 126 -9.03 10.16 -0.02
N GLY A 127 -10.25 10.69 0.14
CA GLY A 127 -11.40 10.30 -0.68
C GLY A 127 -11.17 10.50 -2.17
N LYS A 128 -10.63 11.65 -2.58
CA LYS A 128 -10.30 11.94 -3.99
C LYS A 128 -9.24 10.96 -4.54
N ILE A 129 -8.19 10.69 -3.75
CA ILE A 129 -7.12 9.77 -4.12
C ILE A 129 -7.64 8.33 -4.25
N LEU A 130 -8.53 7.91 -3.36
CA LEU A 130 -9.18 6.60 -3.45
C LEU A 130 -10.06 6.47 -4.69
N ILE A 131 -10.83 7.50 -5.04
CA ILE A 131 -11.63 7.52 -6.27
C ILE A 131 -10.73 7.41 -7.50
N ALA A 132 -9.67 8.21 -7.57
CA ALA A 132 -8.72 8.14 -8.67
C ALA A 132 -8.02 6.77 -8.74
N GLY A 133 -7.66 6.20 -7.59
CA GLY A 133 -7.08 4.87 -7.51
C GLY A 133 -8.03 3.76 -7.94
N THR A 134 -9.31 3.81 -7.54
CA THR A 134 -10.30 2.82 -7.97
C THR A 134 -10.58 2.90 -9.48
N ALA A 135 -10.63 4.11 -10.05
CA ALA A 135 -10.75 4.30 -11.49
C ALA A 135 -9.56 3.66 -12.24
N LEU A 136 -8.33 3.89 -11.76
CA LEU A 136 -7.12 3.23 -12.27
C LEU A 136 -7.23 1.70 -12.19
N GLY A 137 -7.65 1.17 -11.03
CA GLY A 137 -7.75 -0.29 -10.81
C GLY A 137 -8.76 -0.94 -11.73
N ILE A 138 -9.95 -0.33 -11.88
CA ILE A 138 -10.99 -0.81 -12.79
C ILE A 138 -10.47 -0.80 -14.23
N PHE A 139 -9.89 0.33 -14.67
CA PHE A 139 -9.31 0.44 -16.00
C PHE A 139 -8.22 -0.61 -16.24
N ALA A 140 -7.25 -0.74 -15.33
CA ALA A 140 -6.15 -1.68 -15.48
C ALA A 140 -6.64 -3.12 -15.62
N LYS A 141 -7.63 -3.52 -14.82
CA LYS A 141 -8.21 -4.86 -14.89
C LYS A 141 -8.91 -5.13 -16.22
N TYR A 142 -9.79 -4.22 -16.65
CA TYR A 142 -10.53 -4.43 -17.89
C TYR A 142 -9.61 -4.34 -19.11
N PHE A 143 -8.71 -3.37 -19.14
CA PHE A 143 -7.81 -3.15 -20.27
C PHE A 143 -6.80 -4.30 -20.44
N TYR A 144 -6.25 -4.82 -19.35
CA TYR A 144 -5.38 -6.00 -19.42
C TYR A 144 -6.10 -7.24 -19.94
N ASN A 145 -7.36 -7.45 -19.54
CA ASN A 145 -8.15 -8.61 -19.96
C ASN A 145 -8.53 -8.61 -21.45
N ILE A 146 -8.39 -7.50 -22.17
CA ILE A 146 -8.66 -7.44 -23.63
C ILE A 146 -7.62 -8.29 -24.38
N HIS A 147 -6.36 -8.24 -23.95
CA HIS A 147 -5.27 -8.96 -24.63
C HIS A 147 -4.18 -9.38 -23.64
N PRO A 148 -4.38 -10.48 -22.87
CA PRO A 148 -3.43 -10.91 -21.84
C PRO A 148 -2.08 -11.30 -22.46
N SER A 149 -1.13 -10.37 -22.50
CA SER A 149 0.23 -10.61 -22.98
C SER A 149 1.23 -9.74 -22.22
N ASN A 150 2.48 -10.13 -22.25
CA ASN A 150 3.56 -9.45 -21.55
C ASN A 150 3.76 -7.99 -22.00
N LEU A 151 3.68 -7.74 -23.29
CA LEU A 151 3.77 -6.38 -23.85
C LEU A 151 2.54 -5.56 -23.46
N TRP A 152 1.36 -6.19 -23.49
CA TRP A 152 0.12 -5.51 -23.13
C TRP A 152 0.06 -5.14 -21.65
N LEU A 153 0.71 -5.91 -20.78
CA LEU A 153 0.88 -5.56 -19.37
C LEU A 153 1.62 -4.22 -19.21
N LEU A 154 2.75 -4.04 -19.90
CA LEU A 154 3.51 -2.79 -19.85
C LEU A 154 2.69 -1.60 -20.38
N VAL A 155 1.98 -1.80 -21.48
CA VAL A 155 1.05 -0.81 -22.04
C VAL A 155 -0.05 -0.47 -21.04
N THR A 156 -0.64 -1.47 -20.39
CA THR A 156 -1.68 -1.27 -19.37
C THR A 156 -1.18 -0.44 -18.20
N ILE A 157 0.02 -0.72 -17.71
CA ILE A 157 0.64 0.03 -16.60
C ILE A 157 0.87 1.49 -17.00
N ALA A 158 1.37 1.74 -18.22
CA ALA A 158 1.61 3.09 -18.71
C ALA A 158 0.31 3.89 -18.84
N PHE A 159 -0.73 3.30 -19.47
CA PHE A 159 -2.02 3.95 -19.63
C PHE A 159 -2.75 4.15 -18.30
N ALA A 160 -2.66 3.18 -17.38
CA ALA A 160 -3.21 3.32 -16.03
C ALA A 160 -2.58 4.51 -15.28
N GLY A 161 -1.27 4.72 -15.44
CA GLY A 161 -0.57 5.89 -14.91
C GLY A 161 -1.11 7.21 -15.48
N VAL A 162 -1.30 7.28 -16.79
CA VAL A 162 -1.87 8.47 -17.46
C VAL A 162 -3.29 8.76 -16.98
N ILE A 163 -4.13 7.73 -16.87
CA ILE A 163 -5.51 7.86 -16.37
C ILE A 163 -5.52 8.36 -14.91
N TYR A 164 -4.62 7.82 -14.08
CA TYR A 164 -4.50 8.29 -12.71
C TYR A 164 -4.16 9.77 -12.63
N ILE A 165 -3.13 10.21 -13.35
CA ILE A 165 -2.72 11.62 -13.41
C ILE A 165 -3.88 12.49 -13.91
N GLY A 166 -4.56 12.07 -15.00
CA GLY A 166 -5.72 12.77 -15.54
C GLY A 166 -6.86 12.88 -14.54
N THR A 167 -7.15 11.81 -13.80
CA THR A 167 -8.23 11.80 -12.80
C THR A 167 -7.90 12.67 -11.60
N VAL A 168 -6.65 12.65 -11.12
CA VAL A 168 -6.17 13.52 -10.02
C VAL A 168 -6.27 14.99 -10.42
N TYR A 169 -5.89 15.31 -11.66
CA TYR A 169 -6.02 16.66 -12.21
C TYR A 169 -7.48 17.13 -12.29
N LEU A 170 -8.37 16.27 -12.76
CA LEU A 170 -9.83 16.58 -12.84
C LEU A 170 -10.48 16.76 -11.47
N LEU A 171 -10.04 15.99 -10.47
CA LEU A 171 -10.56 16.07 -9.10
C LEU A 171 -9.97 17.26 -8.32
N LYS A 172 -9.06 18.01 -8.92
CA LYS A 172 -8.36 19.15 -8.29
C LYS A 172 -7.88 18.75 -6.90
N VAL A 173 -6.96 17.80 -6.85
CA VAL A 173 -6.27 17.46 -5.60
C VAL A 173 -5.28 18.59 -5.32
N ASP A 174 -5.41 19.20 -4.14
CA ASP A 174 -4.77 20.49 -3.81
C ASP A 174 -3.23 20.50 -3.98
N GLU A 175 -2.58 19.33 -3.82
CA GLU A 175 -1.13 19.18 -4.04
C GLU A 175 -0.67 19.40 -5.50
N PHE A 176 -1.57 19.34 -6.49
CA PHE A 176 -1.26 19.66 -7.89
C PHE A 176 -1.34 21.15 -8.20
N ASP A 177 -2.07 21.90 -7.42
CA ASP A 177 -2.15 23.37 -7.60
C ASP A 177 -0.89 24.06 -7.06
N ASP A 178 -0.23 23.46 -6.05
CA ASP A 178 1.05 23.97 -5.49
C ASP A 178 2.26 23.73 -6.43
N ILE A 179 2.20 22.79 -7.37
CA ILE A 179 3.25 22.55 -8.37
C ILE A 179 3.19 23.57 -9.51
N LYS A 180 2.08 24.31 -9.64
CA LYS A 180 1.86 25.31 -10.70
C LYS A 180 2.30 26.73 -10.33
N ASN A 181 2.61 27.00 -9.09
CA ASN A 181 3.12 28.27 -8.59
C ASN A 181 4.59 28.16 -8.22
#